data_c780306080eb455f3da5dca237c9fa7b
#
_entry.id   c780306080eb455f3da5dca237c9fa7b
#
_cell.length_a   1.000
_cell.length_b   1.000
_cell.length_c   1.000
_cell.angle_alpha   90.00
_cell.angle_beta   90.00
_cell.angle_gamma   90.00
#
_symmetry.space_group_name_H-M   'P 1'
#
loop_
_entity.id
_entity.type
_entity.pdbx_description
1 polymer ?
#
loop_
_entity_poly.entity_id
_entity_poly.type
_entity_poly.pdbx_seq_one_letter_code
_entity_poly.pdbx_strand_id
1 'polypeptide(L)'
;MRQDSEMHLYSIKLVLLICLFALSAKGFSQQLVAPKKRPNVLLLVADDMNWDSPGCFGGAAPNITPNIDKLASEGIRFFNAHVNISICTPSRSVMLTGLYPQNNGAKAFQRILPNIKTLPNILNDEGFLCGTIGKPLNQQELFKWSVTYQWQGVGDEDEWGRDPEVYQHFCSSFFQLAKDSKQPFFLMASSHDPHRPYGGGRSDKANFEITSSSKTFKSDEVIIPKFIPDLPDTRKEMADYCTSVRRLDDMMGTILDELKKSGHYDNTIVIFMSDHGMSLPFAKVNCYVQSTKTPLIIRWPKIIKKGTIDEDHMISTVDLLPTILEAVKVNTSVSFDGRSFLPLLLGKTQADRDAVFTQFNHIHGRTPYPMRSIITKNYSYIFNPWSNGKRTYRTAPMAGLSFKAMQKAAENNPQIKARVNHLVKRSLEEFYNLQQDPHSLKNIIQTKGEAKYAKEISDLREKLLEWMEEFNDPVLDAYKNRHSSEYLEKFMAEFTTKARAEKEALVPYEQAKGYRF
;
A
#
# COMPACT_ATOMS: atom_id res chain seq x y z
N MET A 1 7.58 -38.36 68.18
CA MET A 1 8.85 -38.03 67.52
C MET A 1 8.96 -38.48 66.04
N ARG A 2 7.98 -39.15 65.40
CA ARG A 2 8.00 -39.50 63.98
C ARG A 2 7.10 -38.59 63.07
N GLN A 3 6.15 -37.88 63.68
CA GLN A 3 5.25 -36.99 62.92
C GLN A 3 5.85 -35.59 62.60
N ASP A 4 6.77 -35.09 63.44
CA ASP A 4 7.37 -33.79 63.28
C ASP A 4 8.46 -33.73 62.13
N SER A 5 9.10 -34.87 61.82
CA SER A 5 10.12 -34.98 60.80
C SER A 5 9.54 -34.97 59.34
N GLU A 6 8.33 -35.52 59.19
CA GLU A 6 7.68 -35.52 57.88
C GLU A 6 7.12 -34.14 57.52
N MET A 7 6.60 -33.40 58.48
CA MET A 7 6.09 -32.04 58.27
C MET A 7 7.20 -31.05 57.88
N HIS A 8 8.40 -31.20 58.48
CA HIS A 8 9.57 -30.37 58.05
C HIS A 8 10.08 -30.74 56.67
N LEU A 9 10.00 -31.99 56.23
CA LEU A 9 10.42 -32.40 54.89
C LEU A 9 9.46 -31.89 53.80
N TYR A 10 8.15 -31.83 54.06
CA TYR A 10 7.15 -31.25 53.17
C TYR A 10 7.29 -29.72 53.04
N SER A 11 7.58 -29.03 54.14
CA SER A 11 7.82 -27.57 54.12
C SER A 11 9.08 -27.21 53.35
N ILE A 12 10.16 -27.95 53.44
CA ILE A 12 11.40 -27.72 52.68
C ILE A 12 11.19 -28.02 51.17
N LYS A 13 10.45 -29.07 50.82
CA LYS A 13 10.13 -29.37 49.41
C LYS A 13 9.21 -28.31 48.78
N LEU A 14 8.25 -27.76 49.54
CA LEU A 14 7.36 -26.71 49.06
C LEU A 14 8.11 -25.40 48.85
N VAL A 15 9.03 -25.01 49.73
CA VAL A 15 9.88 -23.81 49.59
C VAL A 15 10.86 -23.97 48.42
N LEU A 16 11.45 -25.13 48.20
CA LEU A 16 12.31 -25.43 47.05
C LEU A 16 11.52 -25.41 45.73
N LEU A 17 10.28 -25.87 45.71
CA LEU A 17 9.42 -25.81 44.52
C LEU A 17 9.00 -24.37 44.19
N ILE A 18 8.72 -23.54 45.17
CA ILE A 18 8.39 -22.12 45.02
C ILE A 18 9.63 -21.33 44.54
N CYS A 19 10.81 -21.64 45.07
CA CYS A 19 12.06 -21.03 44.59
C CYS A 19 12.43 -21.44 43.18
N LEU A 20 12.15 -22.67 42.73
CA LEU A 20 12.35 -23.13 41.35
C LEU A 20 11.35 -22.48 40.38
N PHE A 21 10.10 -22.25 40.79
CA PHE A 21 9.12 -21.50 40.00
C PHE A 21 9.43 -19.98 39.93
N ALA A 22 10.01 -19.39 40.98
CA ALA A 22 10.44 -18.00 40.98
C ALA A 22 11.69 -17.76 40.11
N LEU A 23 12.53 -18.77 39.90
CA LEU A 23 13.70 -18.73 39.03
C LEU A 23 13.33 -18.96 37.55
N SER A 24 12.25 -19.68 37.25
CA SER A 24 11.76 -19.85 35.88
C SER A 24 10.87 -18.69 35.39
N ALA A 25 10.37 -17.83 36.29
CA ALA A 25 9.58 -16.64 35.97
C ALA A 25 10.41 -15.38 35.69
N LYS A 26 11.74 -15.44 35.72
CA LYS A 26 12.59 -14.45 35.06
C LYS A 26 12.56 -14.74 33.56
N GLY A 27 11.35 -14.64 32.97
CA GLY A 27 11.21 -14.47 31.54
C GLY A 27 12.12 -13.33 31.12
N PHE A 28 12.98 -13.62 30.18
CA PHE A 28 13.80 -12.66 29.47
C PHE A 28 12.89 -11.56 28.91
N SER A 29 12.56 -10.56 29.72
CA SER A 29 12.20 -9.25 29.24
C SER A 29 13.51 -8.72 28.65
N GLN A 30 13.73 -9.01 27.36
CA GLN A 30 14.69 -8.23 26.58
C GLN A 30 14.18 -6.80 26.64
N GLN A 31 14.73 -6.04 27.59
CA GLN A 31 14.58 -4.60 27.61
C GLN A 31 15.12 -4.11 26.28
N LEU A 32 14.22 -3.80 25.35
CA LEU A 32 14.55 -3.23 24.03
C LEU A 32 15.27 -1.90 24.31
N VAL A 33 16.59 -1.93 24.27
CA VAL A 33 17.42 -0.74 24.47
C VAL A 33 17.18 0.16 23.26
N ALA A 34 16.54 1.31 23.48
CA ALA A 34 16.38 2.31 22.43
C ALA A 34 17.75 2.65 21.86
N PRO A 35 17.90 2.72 20.54
CA PRO A 35 19.20 3.02 19.92
C PRO A 35 19.72 4.37 20.41
N LYS A 36 21.01 4.43 20.81
CA LYS A 36 21.67 5.66 21.25
C LYS A 36 21.72 6.74 20.16
N LYS A 37 21.57 6.36 18.89
CA LYS A 37 21.60 7.22 17.71
C LYS A 37 20.25 7.13 17.00
N ARG A 38 19.71 8.25 16.51
CA ARG A 38 18.49 8.25 15.66
C ARG A 38 18.67 7.25 14.49
N PRO A 39 17.73 6.33 14.26
CA PRO A 39 17.84 5.41 13.14
C PRO A 39 17.65 6.13 11.82
N ASN A 40 18.28 5.61 10.78
CA ASN A 40 17.96 5.95 9.41
C ASN A 40 16.66 5.28 8.98
N VAL A 41 16.05 5.79 7.91
CA VAL A 41 14.84 5.20 7.32
C VAL A 41 15.07 5.00 5.82
N LEU A 42 14.84 3.77 5.35
CA LEU A 42 14.79 3.41 3.94
C LEU A 42 13.39 2.94 3.59
N LEU A 43 12.66 3.72 2.78
CA LEU A 43 11.33 3.39 2.28
C LEU A 43 11.45 2.88 0.84
N LEU A 44 11.17 1.60 0.65
CA LEU A 44 11.17 0.90 -0.63
C LEU A 44 9.74 0.78 -1.13
N VAL A 45 9.43 1.34 -2.30
CA VAL A 45 8.06 1.37 -2.83
C VAL A 45 8.00 0.73 -4.21
N ALA A 46 7.21 -0.35 -4.31
CA ALA A 46 6.81 -0.94 -5.57
C ALA A 46 5.68 -0.14 -6.23
N ASP A 47 5.57 -0.18 -7.54
CA ASP A 47 4.51 0.47 -8.33
C ASP A 47 3.58 -0.57 -8.95
N ASP A 48 2.30 -0.57 -8.58
CA ASP A 48 1.29 -1.54 -9.07
C ASP A 48 1.55 -3.00 -8.62
N MET A 49 2.08 -3.26 -7.43
CA MET A 49 2.30 -4.63 -6.95
C MET A 49 1.16 -5.13 -6.07
N ASN A 50 0.53 -6.24 -6.47
CA ASN A 50 -0.51 -6.85 -5.63
C ASN A 50 0.05 -7.37 -4.30
N TRP A 51 -0.76 -7.32 -3.25
CA TRP A 51 -0.35 -7.64 -1.89
C TRP A 51 0.17 -9.08 -1.73
N ASP A 52 -0.38 -10.04 -2.49
CA ASP A 52 -0.05 -11.46 -2.47
C ASP A 52 0.99 -11.88 -3.51
N SER A 53 1.55 -10.92 -4.27
CA SER A 53 2.58 -11.22 -5.26
C SER A 53 3.92 -11.64 -4.67
N PRO A 54 4.41 -11.07 -3.54
CA PRO A 54 5.63 -11.57 -2.92
C PRO A 54 5.48 -12.98 -2.36
N GLY A 55 6.54 -13.80 -2.44
CA GLY A 55 6.55 -15.17 -1.93
C GLY A 55 6.13 -15.27 -0.47
N CYS A 56 6.59 -14.36 0.37
CA CYS A 56 6.25 -14.29 1.80
C CYS A 56 4.79 -13.91 2.10
N PHE A 57 3.99 -13.52 1.11
CA PHE A 57 2.55 -13.26 1.20
C PHE A 57 1.69 -14.24 0.40
N GLY A 58 2.29 -15.28 -0.18
CA GLY A 58 1.61 -16.31 -0.96
C GLY A 58 2.30 -16.61 -2.28
N GLY A 59 2.77 -15.58 -2.96
CA GLY A 59 3.53 -15.69 -4.21
C GLY A 59 2.66 -15.87 -5.45
N ALA A 60 2.80 -14.97 -6.42
CA ALA A 60 2.12 -15.08 -7.72
C ALA A 60 2.77 -16.13 -8.66
N ALA A 61 3.99 -16.56 -8.34
CA ALA A 61 4.74 -17.62 -9.02
C ALA A 61 5.84 -18.20 -8.12
N PRO A 62 6.37 -19.40 -8.41
CA PRO A 62 7.41 -20.03 -7.58
C PRO A 62 8.70 -19.20 -7.52
N ASN A 63 9.21 -18.96 -6.30
CA ASN A 63 10.45 -18.23 -6.05
C ASN A 63 10.48 -16.85 -6.75
N ILE A 64 9.39 -16.11 -6.64
CA ILE A 64 9.22 -14.84 -7.35
C ILE A 64 10.00 -13.69 -6.72
N THR A 65 10.13 -13.63 -5.37
CA THR A 65 10.74 -12.50 -4.64
C THR A 65 11.70 -12.93 -3.52
N PRO A 66 12.81 -13.65 -3.82
CA PRO A 66 13.71 -14.16 -2.78
C PRO A 66 14.36 -13.06 -1.92
N ASN A 67 14.62 -11.86 -2.44
CA ASN A 67 15.23 -10.76 -1.69
C ASN A 67 14.21 -10.11 -0.73
N ILE A 68 12.98 -9.88 -1.20
CA ILE A 68 11.86 -9.36 -0.38
C ILE A 68 11.48 -10.39 0.69
N ASP A 69 11.45 -11.70 0.34
CA ASP A 69 11.17 -12.78 1.29
C ASP A 69 12.23 -12.86 2.38
N LYS A 70 13.51 -12.65 2.02
CA LYS A 70 14.60 -12.53 2.99
C LYS A 70 14.43 -11.33 3.91
N LEU A 71 14.08 -10.16 3.37
CA LEU A 71 13.78 -8.97 4.18
C LEU A 71 12.65 -9.25 5.17
N ALA A 72 11.58 -9.92 4.72
CA ALA A 72 10.45 -10.31 5.55
C ALA A 72 10.85 -11.25 6.69
N SER A 73 11.76 -12.19 6.44
CA SER A 73 12.29 -13.10 7.46
C SER A 73 13.11 -12.38 8.54
N GLU A 74 13.62 -11.19 8.26
CA GLU A 74 14.41 -10.37 9.19
C GLU A 74 13.56 -9.31 9.94
N GLY A 75 12.26 -9.19 9.65
CA GLY A 75 11.37 -8.15 10.18
C GLY A 75 10.00 -8.67 10.59
N ILE A 76 9.01 -7.77 10.51
CA ILE A 76 7.59 -8.03 10.68
C ILE A 76 6.86 -7.86 9.35
N ARG A 77 5.87 -8.72 9.09
CA ARG A 77 4.90 -8.63 7.99
C ARG A 77 3.53 -8.29 8.53
N PHE A 78 2.87 -7.29 7.95
CA PHE A 78 1.47 -6.95 8.24
C PHE A 78 0.58 -7.48 7.13
N PHE A 79 -0.29 -8.44 7.46
CA PHE A 79 -1.18 -9.05 6.47
C PHE A 79 -2.41 -8.21 6.15
N ASN A 80 -2.75 -7.21 6.97
CA ASN A 80 -3.91 -6.35 6.79
C ASN A 80 -3.51 -4.88 6.63
N ALA A 81 -2.47 -4.61 5.84
CA ALA A 81 -2.09 -3.26 5.48
C ALA A 81 -2.82 -2.81 4.19
N HIS A 82 -3.36 -1.60 4.20
CA HIS A 82 -4.11 -1.03 3.09
C HIS A 82 -3.67 0.39 2.76
N VAL A 83 -3.66 0.72 1.48
CA VAL A 83 -3.57 2.10 1.02
C VAL A 83 -4.94 2.78 1.05
N ASN A 84 -4.97 4.09 1.25
CA ASN A 84 -6.23 4.84 1.34
C ASN A 84 -6.84 5.15 -0.02
N ILE A 85 -6.04 5.13 -1.08
CA ILE A 85 -6.47 5.37 -2.46
C ILE A 85 -5.61 4.57 -3.42
N SER A 86 -6.23 3.80 -4.32
CA SER A 86 -5.55 2.85 -5.21
C SER A 86 -5.12 3.45 -6.55
N ILE A 87 -4.37 4.57 -6.49
CA ILE A 87 -3.78 5.25 -7.64
C ILE A 87 -2.49 5.95 -7.22
N CYS A 88 -1.44 5.89 -8.05
CA CYS A 88 -0.05 6.18 -7.72
C CYS A 88 0.20 7.48 -6.94
N THR A 89 0.05 8.65 -7.58
CA THR A 89 0.37 9.94 -6.96
C THR A 89 -0.42 10.22 -5.69
N PRO A 90 -1.75 10.06 -5.65
CA PRO A 90 -2.52 10.25 -4.41
C PRO A 90 -2.10 9.30 -3.29
N SER A 91 -1.86 8.01 -3.58
CA SER A 91 -1.42 7.05 -2.57
C SER A 91 -0.08 7.45 -1.95
N ARG A 92 0.89 7.80 -2.79
CA ARG A 92 2.21 8.29 -2.34
C ARG A 92 2.12 9.61 -1.59
N SER A 93 1.18 10.50 -1.97
CA SER A 93 0.91 11.73 -1.24
C SER A 93 0.37 11.46 0.17
N VAL A 94 -0.53 10.49 0.33
CA VAL A 94 -1.01 10.05 1.66
C VAL A 94 0.14 9.53 2.52
N MET A 95 1.00 8.66 1.97
CA MET A 95 2.17 8.11 2.69
C MET A 95 3.09 9.20 3.26
N LEU A 96 3.29 10.28 2.48
CA LEU A 96 4.26 11.31 2.80
C LEU A 96 3.67 12.55 3.49
N THR A 97 2.33 12.64 3.60
CA THR A 97 1.65 13.72 4.32
C THR A 97 0.97 13.27 5.60
N GLY A 98 0.66 11.97 5.74
CA GLY A 98 -0.15 11.46 6.85
C GLY A 98 -1.58 11.98 6.86
N LEU A 99 -2.08 12.46 5.70
CA LEU A 99 -3.40 13.06 5.52
C LEU A 99 -4.17 12.33 4.41
N TYR A 100 -5.49 12.19 4.58
CA TYR A 100 -6.36 11.68 3.52
C TYR A 100 -6.37 12.61 2.30
N PRO A 101 -6.71 12.12 1.10
CA PRO A 101 -6.70 12.92 -0.14
C PRO A 101 -7.54 14.20 -0.09
N GLN A 102 -8.67 14.21 0.63
CA GLN A 102 -9.48 15.42 0.79
C GLN A 102 -8.79 16.49 1.63
N ASN A 103 -7.93 16.10 2.58
CA ASN A 103 -7.22 16.99 3.48
C ASN A 103 -5.85 17.40 2.94
N ASN A 104 -5.17 16.54 2.16
CA ASN A 104 -3.91 16.93 1.52
C ASN A 104 -4.07 17.59 0.15
N GLY A 105 -5.25 17.52 -0.48
CA GLY A 105 -5.56 18.11 -1.79
C GLY A 105 -5.33 17.18 -2.98
N ALA A 106 -4.52 16.12 -2.87
CA ALA A 106 -4.22 15.19 -3.95
C ALA A 106 -5.32 14.12 -4.10
N LYS A 107 -6.52 14.54 -4.51
CA LYS A 107 -7.69 13.65 -4.67
C LYS A 107 -7.58 12.70 -5.87
N ALA A 108 -6.74 13.06 -6.85
CA ALA A 108 -6.33 12.28 -8.01
C ALA A 108 -4.87 12.64 -8.34
N PHE A 109 -4.55 13.07 -9.56
CA PHE A 109 -3.20 13.55 -9.90
C PHE A 109 -2.99 15.06 -9.61
N GLN A 110 -3.88 15.66 -8.78
CA GLN A 110 -3.68 17.03 -8.32
C GLN A 110 -2.49 17.14 -7.37
N ARG A 111 -2.04 18.38 -7.21
CA ARG A 111 -1.00 18.73 -6.25
C ARG A 111 -1.53 18.64 -4.83
N ILE A 112 -0.64 18.32 -3.88
CA ILE A 112 -0.91 18.59 -2.46
C ILE A 112 -1.05 20.11 -2.25
N LEU A 113 -1.77 20.50 -1.22
CA LEU A 113 -1.91 21.92 -0.87
C LEU A 113 -0.54 22.49 -0.45
N PRO A 114 -0.18 23.71 -0.86
CA PRO A 114 1.16 24.27 -0.63
C PRO A 114 1.57 24.43 0.83
N ASN A 115 0.59 24.52 1.74
CA ASN A 115 0.81 24.66 3.18
C ASN A 115 1.00 23.32 3.91
N ILE A 116 0.87 22.19 3.22
CA ILE A 116 1.02 20.87 3.83
C ILE A 116 2.51 20.57 4.07
N LYS A 117 2.87 20.27 5.31
CA LYS A 117 4.17 19.74 5.68
C LYS A 117 4.25 18.26 5.34
N THR A 118 5.26 17.89 4.57
CA THR A 118 5.50 16.49 4.17
C THR A 118 6.57 15.85 5.06
N LEU A 119 6.65 14.52 5.04
CA LEU A 119 7.66 13.78 5.80
C LEU A 119 9.10 14.28 5.54
N PRO A 120 9.58 14.44 4.27
CA PRO A 120 10.91 14.99 4.05
C PRO A 120 11.06 16.44 4.55
N ASN A 121 10.00 17.28 4.50
CA ASN A 121 10.09 18.63 5.05
C ASN A 121 10.36 18.60 6.57
N ILE A 122 9.56 17.80 7.30
CA ILE A 122 9.68 17.68 8.75
C ILE A 122 11.04 17.07 9.14
N LEU A 123 11.48 16.04 8.42
CA LEU A 123 12.74 15.38 8.70
C LEU A 123 13.96 16.27 8.37
N ASN A 124 13.91 17.06 7.28
CA ASN A 124 14.95 18.04 6.98
C ASN A 124 15.06 19.11 8.06
N ASP A 125 13.92 19.65 8.53
CA ASP A 125 13.88 20.63 9.62
C ASP A 125 14.54 20.05 10.91
N GLU A 126 14.57 18.72 11.06
CA GLU A 126 15.16 17.96 12.17
C GLU A 126 16.59 17.42 11.90
N GLY A 127 17.20 17.84 10.80
CA GLY A 127 18.59 17.54 10.46
C GLY A 127 18.82 16.17 9.79
N PHE A 128 17.80 15.55 9.21
CA PHE A 128 17.97 14.38 8.38
C PHE A 128 18.38 14.77 6.96
N LEU A 129 19.21 13.94 6.33
CA LEU A 129 19.45 14.00 4.89
C LEU A 129 18.31 13.25 4.19
N CYS A 130 17.46 13.95 3.43
CA CYS A 130 16.30 13.37 2.76
C CYS A 130 16.56 13.20 1.27
N GLY A 131 16.54 11.94 0.77
CA GLY A 131 16.75 11.61 -0.63
C GLY A 131 15.57 10.89 -1.27
N THR A 132 15.44 11.03 -2.59
CA THR A 132 14.50 10.24 -3.40
C THR A 132 15.17 9.72 -4.66
N ILE A 133 14.84 8.47 -5.03
CA ILE A 133 15.30 7.78 -6.23
C ILE A 133 14.10 7.15 -6.94
N GLY A 134 14.08 7.22 -8.25
CA GLY A 134 13.10 6.53 -9.09
C GLY A 134 11.81 7.31 -9.28
N LYS A 135 10.69 6.60 -9.32
CA LYS A 135 9.40 7.17 -9.71
C LYS A 135 9.09 8.47 -8.97
N PRO A 136 9.04 9.61 -9.69
CA PRO A 136 8.85 10.90 -9.06
C PRO A 136 7.42 11.06 -8.56
N LEU A 137 7.27 11.90 -7.54
CA LEU A 137 5.99 12.49 -7.22
C LEU A 137 5.79 13.72 -8.11
N ASN A 138 4.63 13.86 -8.72
CA ASN A 138 4.26 15.10 -9.42
C ASN A 138 4.29 16.23 -8.41
N GLN A 139 5.36 17.05 -8.33
CA GLN A 139 5.51 18.16 -7.36
C GLN A 139 6.67 18.00 -6.38
N GLN A 140 7.76 17.48 -6.87
CA GLN A 140 8.96 17.28 -6.04
C GLN A 140 9.37 18.53 -5.25
N GLU A 141 9.09 19.72 -5.80
CA GLU A 141 9.39 21.01 -5.16
C GLU A 141 8.66 21.25 -3.82
N LEU A 142 7.47 20.64 -3.63
CA LEU A 142 6.73 20.74 -2.37
C LEU A 142 7.27 19.80 -1.29
N PHE A 143 7.98 18.75 -1.69
CA PHE A 143 8.54 17.77 -0.77
C PHE A 143 9.93 18.15 -0.23
N LYS A 144 10.58 19.17 -0.81
CA LYS A 144 11.89 19.69 -0.37
C LYS A 144 12.92 18.59 -0.11
N TRP A 145 13.11 17.69 -1.07
CA TRP A 145 14.15 16.68 -0.99
C TRP A 145 15.54 17.36 -0.92
N SER A 146 16.42 16.92 -0.02
CA SER A 146 17.82 17.37 0.02
C SER A 146 18.57 16.91 -1.24
N VAL A 147 18.25 15.71 -1.71
CA VAL A 147 18.83 15.12 -2.92
C VAL A 147 17.75 14.41 -3.73
N THR A 148 17.69 14.72 -5.01
CA THR A 148 16.84 14.00 -5.99
C THR A 148 17.74 13.41 -7.04
N TYR A 149 17.72 12.09 -7.18
CA TYR A 149 18.46 11.39 -8.19
C TYR A 149 17.62 11.23 -9.46
N GLN A 150 18.12 11.79 -10.55
CA GLN A 150 17.55 11.69 -11.90
C GLN A 150 18.66 11.25 -12.85
N TRP A 151 18.38 10.21 -13.63
CA TRP A 151 19.31 9.74 -14.63
C TRP A 151 19.29 10.69 -15.84
N GLN A 152 20.45 11.24 -16.18
CA GLN A 152 20.60 12.15 -17.34
C GLN A 152 21.03 11.41 -18.61
N GLY A 153 21.01 10.08 -18.60
CA GLY A 153 21.32 9.24 -19.74
C GLY A 153 20.20 9.19 -20.77
N VAL A 154 20.40 8.37 -21.79
CA VAL A 154 19.40 8.09 -22.82
C VAL A 154 18.29 7.23 -22.24
N GLY A 155 17.04 7.68 -22.35
CA GLY A 155 15.85 6.98 -21.83
C GLY A 155 14.96 7.91 -21.01
N ASP A 156 13.67 7.61 -20.94
CA ASP A 156 12.77 8.30 -20.04
C ASP A 156 12.77 7.67 -18.62
N GLU A 157 12.13 8.32 -17.66
CA GLU A 157 12.08 7.85 -16.28
C GLU A 157 11.44 6.45 -16.14
N ASP A 158 10.55 6.09 -17.06
CA ASP A 158 9.90 4.77 -17.08
C ASP A 158 10.89 3.65 -17.42
N GLU A 159 12.02 3.96 -18.05
CA GLU A 159 13.04 3.00 -18.45
C GLU A 159 14.10 2.80 -17.36
N TRP A 160 14.84 3.85 -17.00
CA TRP A 160 15.90 3.73 -15.99
C TRP A 160 15.38 3.42 -14.58
N GLY A 161 14.15 3.81 -14.27
CA GLY A 161 13.48 3.49 -13.01
C GLY A 161 13.15 2.00 -12.81
N ARG A 162 13.57 1.13 -13.72
CA ARG A 162 13.46 -0.34 -13.70
C ARG A 162 14.83 -1.03 -13.67
N ASP A 163 15.93 -0.27 -13.74
CA ASP A 163 17.28 -0.80 -13.88
C ASP A 163 18.00 -0.93 -12.52
N PRO A 164 18.30 -2.16 -12.03
CA PRO A 164 19.03 -2.36 -10.79
C PRO A 164 20.40 -1.68 -10.74
N GLU A 165 21.13 -1.56 -11.87
CA GLU A 165 22.45 -0.95 -11.91
C GLU A 165 22.38 0.57 -11.69
N VAL A 166 21.36 1.22 -12.22
CA VAL A 166 21.10 2.65 -11.97
C VAL A 166 20.81 2.88 -10.48
N TYR A 167 20.00 2.01 -9.88
CA TYR A 167 19.74 2.10 -8.44
C TYR A 167 20.98 1.80 -7.59
N GLN A 168 21.84 0.88 -8.02
CA GLN A 168 23.12 0.63 -7.36
C GLN A 168 23.96 1.91 -7.31
N HIS A 169 24.12 2.58 -8.45
CA HIS A 169 24.91 3.81 -8.56
C HIS A 169 24.35 4.92 -7.66
N PHE A 170 23.05 5.17 -7.69
CA PHE A 170 22.43 6.23 -6.90
C PHE A 170 22.43 5.92 -5.39
N CYS A 171 22.15 4.67 -5.01
CA CYS A 171 22.19 4.26 -3.61
C CYS A 171 23.60 4.34 -3.04
N SER A 172 24.61 3.87 -3.78
CA SER A 172 26.02 4.00 -3.37
C SER A 172 26.40 5.45 -3.13
N SER A 173 26.06 6.35 -4.05
CA SER A 173 26.31 7.80 -3.94
C SER A 173 25.58 8.41 -2.75
N PHE A 174 24.31 8.08 -2.54
CA PHE A 174 23.53 8.60 -1.42
C PHE A 174 24.06 8.15 -0.06
N PHE A 175 24.36 6.86 0.09
CA PHE A 175 24.87 6.32 1.35
C PHE A 175 26.28 6.84 1.67
N GLN A 176 27.11 7.11 0.66
CA GLN A 176 28.39 7.78 0.86
C GLN A 176 28.17 9.21 1.34
N LEU A 177 27.26 9.98 0.73
CA LEU A 177 26.92 11.34 1.19
C LEU A 177 26.40 11.34 2.63
N ALA A 178 25.54 10.40 2.99
CA ALA A 178 25.02 10.24 4.35
C ALA A 178 26.14 9.92 5.36
N LYS A 179 27.12 9.13 4.95
CA LYS A 179 28.31 8.81 5.77
C LYS A 179 29.18 10.03 5.99
N ASP A 180 29.44 10.82 4.96
CA ASP A 180 30.30 12.01 5.00
C ASP A 180 29.66 13.14 5.81
N SER A 181 28.35 13.37 5.64
CA SER A 181 27.59 14.36 6.39
C SER A 181 27.36 13.99 7.86
N LYS A 182 27.50 12.71 8.21
CA LYS A 182 27.21 12.15 9.56
C LYS A 182 25.76 12.38 10.03
N GLN A 183 24.86 12.73 9.12
CA GLN A 183 23.44 12.93 9.40
C GLN A 183 22.69 11.59 9.38
N PRO A 184 21.64 11.41 10.19
CA PRO A 184 20.67 10.37 9.92
C PRO A 184 19.99 10.67 8.58
N PHE A 185 19.50 9.62 7.88
CA PHE A 185 18.87 9.83 6.59
C PHE A 185 17.45 9.25 6.51
N PHE A 186 16.68 9.82 5.59
CA PHE A 186 15.47 9.26 5.02
C PHE A 186 15.69 9.13 3.51
N LEU A 187 15.64 7.90 2.99
CA LEU A 187 15.70 7.63 1.57
C LEU A 187 14.42 6.94 1.12
N MET A 188 13.72 7.52 0.15
CA MET A 188 12.62 6.87 -0.56
C MET A 188 13.13 6.38 -1.92
N ALA A 189 13.22 5.06 -2.09
CA ALA A 189 13.57 4.43 -3.35
C ALA A 189 12.32 3.77 -3.96
N SER A 190 11.84 4.34 -5.05
CA SER A 190 10.59 3.96 -5.70
C SER A 190 10.87 3.34 -7.06
N SER A 191 10.55 2.05 -7.23
CA SER A 191 10.63 1.39 -8.54
C SER A 191 9.48 1.81 -9.44
N HIS A 192 9.67 1.70 -10.77
CA HIS A 192 8.60 1.70 -11.75
C HIS A 192 8.02 0.29 -11.99
N ASP A 193 8.69 -0.77 -11.49
CA ASP A 193 8.17 -2.13 -11.51
C ASP A 193 7.25 -2.41 -10.30
N PRO A 194 6.25 -3.29 -10.50
CA PRO A 194 5.81 -3.94 -11.74
C PRO A 194 4.72 -3.18 -12.53
N HIS A 195 4.71 -1.85 -12.55
CA HIS A 195 3.80 -1.07 -13.40
C HIS A 195 4.00 -1.44 -14.89
N ARG A 196 2.93 -1.35 -15.70
CA ARG A 196 3.05 -1.54 -17.16
C ARG A 196 4.03 -0.55 -17.80
N PRO A 197 4.73 -0.94 -18.89
CA PRO A 197 4.66 -2.22 -19.61
C PRO A 197 5.29 -3.36 -18.81
N TYR A 198 4.68 -4.57 -18.88
CA TYR A 198 5.15 -5.74 -18.14
C TYR A 198 6.25 -6.52 -18.87
N GLY A 199 7.02 -7.32 -18.12
CA GLY A 199 8.04 -8.22 -18.64
C GLY A 199 9.29 -7.51 -19.16
N GLY A 200 9.89 -8.06 -20.19
CA GLY A 200 10.95 -7.44 -20.98
C GLY A 200 10.42 -6.52 -22.08
N GLY A 201 9.15 -6.07 -21.95
CA GLY A 201 8.47 -5.29 -22.97
C GLY A 201 9.21 -3.99 -23.24
N ARG A 202 9.79 -3.89 -24.44
CA ARG A 202 10.18 -2.61 -25.01
C ARG A 202 8.92 -1.75 -25.07
N SER A 203 8.97 -0.56 -24.49
CA SER A 203 8.16 0.52 -25.02
C SER A 203 8.57 0.66 -26.48
N ASP A 204 7.63 0.68 -27.43
CA ASP A 204 7.93 0.93 -28.85
C ASP A 204 8.68 2.27 -29.09
N LYS A 205 8.93 3.00 -28.01
CA LYS A 205 9.61 4.29 -27.95
C LYS A 205 11.00 4.23 -27.31
N ALA A 206 11.42 3.07 -26.76
CA ALA A 206 12.63 2.96 -25.96
C ALA A 206 13.87 2.75 -26.85
N ASN A 207 14.79 3.69 -26.80
CA ASN A 207 16.17 3.53 -27.31
C ASN A 207 17.11 2.92 -26.24
N PHE A 208 16.57 2.40 -25.13
CA PHE A 208 17.31 1.90 -23.98
C PHE A 208 16.95 0.42 -23.73
N GLU A 209 17.96 -0.44 -23.54
CA GLU A 209 17.74 -1.81 -23.11
C GLU A 209 17.54 -1.83 -21.59
N ILE A 210 16.32 -2.12 -21.16
CA ILE A 210 16.03 -2.34 -19.75
C ILE A 210 16.76 -3.59 -19.30
N THR A 211 17.49 -3.52 -18.18
CA THR A 211 18.16 -4.67 -17.57
C THR A 211 17.17 -5.82 -17.40
N SER A 212 17.54 -6.98 -17.93
CA SER A 212 16.71 -8.18 -17.89
C SER A 212 16.47 -8.61 -16.45
N SER A 213 15.27 -9.08 -16.16
CA SER A 213 14.99 -9.79 -14.91
C SER A 213 15.86 -11.04 -14.80
N SER A 214 16.33 -11.37 -13.59
CA SER A 214 17.11 -12.59 -13.33
C SER A 214 16.32 -13.88 -13.58
N LYS A 215 14.98 -13.77 -13.68
CA LYS A 215 14.08 -14.87 -14.05
C LYS A 215 12.88 -14.33 -14.85
N THR A 216 12.55 -15.00 -15.95
CA THR A 216 11.30 -14.84 -16.69
C THR A 216 10.33 -15.97 -16.35
N PHE A 217 9.04 -15.71 -16.39
CA PHE A 217 8.00 -16.68 -16.09
C PHE A 217 7.18 -17.04 -17.33
N LYS A 218 6.72 -18.29 -17.39
CA LYS A 218 5.82 -18.80 -18.44
C LYS A 218 4.39 -18.78 -17.94
N SER A 219 3.42 -18.85 -18.86
CA SER A 219 1.99 -18.82 -18.57
C SER A 219 1.49 -19.99 -17.71
N ASP A 220 2.19 -21.14 -17.70
CA ASP A 220 1.89 -22.31 -16.90
C ASP A 220 2.52 -22.27 -15.49
N GLU A 221 3.46 -21.37 -15.24
CA GLU A 221 4.11 -21.20 -13.93
C GLU A 221 3.37 -20.23 -13.00
N VAL A 222 2.42 -19.44 -13.52
CA VAL A 222 1.78 -18.35 -12.75
C VAL A 222 0.44 -18.75 -12.14
N ILE A 223 0.17 -18.16 -10.97
CA ILE A 223 -1.10 -18.29 -10.27
C ILE A 223 -2.02 -17.15 -10.71
N ILE A 224 -3.19 -17.51 -11.24
CA ILE A 224 -4.20 -16.51 -11.62
C ILE A 224 -5.02 -16.10 -10.39
N PRO A 225 -5.07 -14.79 -10.07
CA PRO A 225 -5.91 -14.30 -8.98
C PRO A 225 -7.39 -14.64 -9.21
N LYS A 226 -8.06 -15.18 -8.19
CA LYS A 226 -9.46 -15.65 -8.34
C LYS A 226 -10.47 -14.53 -8.63
N PHE A 227 -10.11 -13.26 -8.49
CA PHE A 227 -10.99 -12.14 -8.82
C PHE A 227 -11.12 -11.89 -10.33
N ILE A 228 -10.31 -12.55 -11.17
CA ILE A 228 -10.42 -12.57 -12.64
C ILE A 228 -10.47 -14.02 -13.14
N PRO A 229 -11.09 -14.28 -14.31
CA PRO A 229 -11.13 -15.62 -14.88
C PRO A 229 -9.76 -16.06 -15.40
N ASP A 230 -9.50 -17.36 -15.27
CA ASP A 230 -8.31 -18.01 -15.82
C ASP A 230 -8.49 -18.25 -17.32
N LEU A 231 -7.86 -17.42 -18.13
CA LEU A 231 -7.91 -17.44 -19.58
C LEU A 231 -6.49 -17.40 -20.16
N PRO A 232 -6.24 -17.91 -21.38
CA PRO A 232 -4.89 -17.92 -21.97
C PRO A 232 -4.19 -16.55 -21.98
N ASP A 233 -4.89 -15.49 -22.39
CA ASP A 233 -4.32 -14.14 -22.41
C ASP A 233 -4.15 -13.54 -20.99
N THR A 234 -5.00 -13.95 -20.04
CA THR A 234 -4.82 -13.60 -18.62
C THR A 234 -3.53 -14.23 -18.08
N ARG A 235 -3.27 -15.49 -18.39
CA ARG A 235 -2.04 -16.19 -18.02
C ARG A 235 -0.79 -15.54 -18.62
N LYS A 236 -0.88 -15.14 -19.90
CA LYS A 236 0.20 -14.43 -20.58
C LYS A 236 0.51 -13.10 -19.89
N GLU A 237 -0.50 -12.27 -19.64
CA GLU A 237 -0.32 -10.98 -18.95
C GLU A 237 0.24 -11.16 -17.53
N MET A 238 -0.20 -12.21 -16.81
CA MET A 238 0.32 -12.55 -15.49
C MET A 238 1.78 -13.02 -15.53
N ALA A 239 2.20 -13.77 -16.56
CA ALA A 239 3.60 -14.18 -16.72
C ALA A 239 4.52 -12.97 -16.94
N ASP A 240 4.10 -12.03 -17.78
CA ASP A 240 4.82 -10.79 -18.01
C ASP A 240 4.86 -9.92 -16.73
N TYR A 241 3.76 -9.84 -15.99
CA TYR A 241 3.68 -9.18 -14.68
C TYR A 241 4.63 -9.81 -13.65
N CYS A 242 4.64 -11.15 -13.52
CA CYS A 242 5.54 -11.85 -12.61
C CYS A 242 7.02 -11.62 -12.97
N THR A 243 7.33 -11.50 -14.24
CA THR A 243 8.69 -11.14 -14.71
C THR A 243 9.07 -9.73 -14.24
N SER A 244 8.16 -8.77 -14.29
CA SER A 244 8.39 -7.42 -13.75
C SER A 244 8.53 -7.43 -12.22
N VAL A 245 7.74 -8.24 -11.51
CA VAL A 245 7.88 -8.44 -10.05
C VAL A 245 9.25 -9.01 -9.69
N ARG A 246 9.78 -9.94 -10.49
CA ARG A 246 11.11 -10.47 -10.27
C ARG A 246 12.21 -9.41 -10.48
N ARG A 247 12.10 -8.57 -11.51
CA ARG A 247 13.04 -7.47 -11.71
C ARG A 247 13.00 -6.44 -10.57
N LEU A 248 11.80 -6.15 -10.05
CA LEU A 248 11.66 -5.38 -8.82
C LEU A 248 12.43 -6.01 -7.65
N ASP A 249 12.29 -7.32 -7.46
CA ASP A 249 12.99 -8.04 -6.38
C ASP A 249 14.51 -7.98 -6.55
N ASP A 250 15.02 -8.13 -7.77
CA ASP A 250 16.44 -7.98 -8.09
C ASP A 250 16.94 -6.57 -7.70
N MET A 251 16.18 -5.53 -8.04
CA MET A 251 16.46 -4.15 -7.64
C MET A 251 16.46 -3.97 -6.12
N MET A 252 15.46 -4.53 -5.42
CA MET A 252 15.39 -4.46 -3.95
C MET A 252 16.61 -5.14 -3.31
N GLY A 253 17.04 -6.26 -3.86
CA GLY A 253 18.29 -6.94 -3.47
C GLY A 253 19.50 -6.01 -3.61
N THR A 254 19.65 -5.37 -4.76
CA THR A 254 20.73 -4.42 -5.04
C THR A 254 20.76 -3.26 -4.05
N ILE A 255 19.62 -2.62 -3.78
CA ILE A 255 19.52 -1.51 -2.80
C ILE A 255 19.93 -1.97 -1.40
N LEU A 256 19.42 -3.14 -0.96
CA LEU A 256 19.74 -3.69 0.36
C LEU A 256 21.23 -4.07 0.49
N ASP A 257 21.85 -4.53 -0.57
CA ASP A 257 23.28 -4.84 -0.56
C ASP A 257 24.16 -3.58 -0.53
N GLU A 258 23.78 -2.50 -1.22
CA GLU A 258 24.45 -1.20 -1.09
C GLU A 258 24.29 -0.62 0.33
N LEU A 259 23.11 -0.77 0.94
CA LEU A 259 22.89 -0.38 2.34
C LEU A 259 23.81 -1.16 3.30
N LYS A 260 24.05 -2.46 3.06
CA LYS A 260 24.98 -3.29 3.86
C LYS A 260 26.42 -2.84 3.65
N LYS A 261 26.85 -2.66 2.40
CA LYS A 261 28.23 -2.20 2.05
C LYS A 261 28.56 -0.84 2.67
N SER A 262 27.58 0.05 2.76
CA SER A 262 27.74 1.37 3.39
C SER A 262 27.95 1.34 4.91
N GLY A 263 27.64 0.21 5.57
CA GLY A 263 27.68 0.06 7.03
C GLY A 263 26.48 0.64 7.77
N HIS A 264 25.45 1.10 7.07
CA HIS A 264 24.24 1.66 7.69
C HIS A 264 23.16 0.62 8.03
N TYR A 265 23.27 -0.61 7.55
CA TYR A 265 22.22 -1.66 7.60
C TYR A 265 21.67 -1.90 9.01
N ASP A 266 22.53 -1.93 10.04
CA ASP A 266 22.15 -2.22 11.42
C ASP A 266 21.52 -1.04 12.18
N ASN A 267 21.61 0.18 11.62
CA ASN A 267 20.98 1.38 12.19
C ASN A 267 19.89 1.95 11.25
N THR A 268 19.32 1.12 10.37
CA THR A 268 18.29 1.57 9.42
C THR A 268 17.00 0.79 9.61
N ILE A 269 15.89 1.53 9.72
CA ILE A 269 14.53 1.00 9.56
C ILE A 269 14.31 0.85 8.06
N VAL A 270 14.09 -0.39 7.60
CA VAL A 270 13.74 -0.67 6.20
C VAL A 270 12.26 -0.99 6.13
N ILE A 271 11.52 -0.24 5.31
CA ILE A 271 10.10 -0.41 5.06
C ILE A 271 9.93 -0.76 3.60
N PHE A 272 9.31 -1.90 3.30
CA PHE A 272 8.90 -2.28 1.94
C PHE A 272 7.39 -2.32 1.84
N MET A 273 6.85 -1.70 0.77
CA MET A 273 5.42 -1.75 0.45
C MET A 273 5.17 -1.47 -1.03
N SER A 274 3.94 -1.71 -1.49
CA SER A 274 3.45 -1.21 -2.78
C SER A 274 2.57 0.02 -2.58
N ASP A 275 2.52 0.87 -3.59
CA ASP A 275 1.63 2.04 -3.58
C ASP A 275 0.16 1.70 -3.78
N HIS A 276 -0.18 0.56 -4.39
CA HIS A 276 -1.52 -0.06 -4.48
C HIS A 276 -1.45 -1.42 -5.19
N GLY A 277 -2.62 -2.01 -5.50
CA GLY A 277 -2.71 -3.28 -6.21
C GLY A 277 -2.36 -3.22 -7.70
N MET A 278 -2.20 -4.40 -8.33
CA MET A 278 -1.77 -4.56 -9.72
C MET A 278 -2.72 -3.93 -10.74
N SER A 279 -2.21 -3.57 -11.93
CA SER A 279 -3.00 -2.95 -13.00
C SER A 279 -3.84 -3.97 -13.78
N LEU A 280 -4.67 -4.74 -13.07
CA LEU A 280 -5.65 -5.68 -13.63
C LEU A 280 -7.08 -5.28 -13.27
N PRO A 281 -8.11 -5.79 -14.00
CA PRO A 281 -9.51 -5.56 -13.66
C PRO A 281 -9.80 -5.87 -12.19
N PHE A 282 -10.54 -5.01 -11.48
CA PHE A 282 -10.86 -5.05 -10.05
C PHE A 282 -9.70 -4.72 -9.10
N ALA A 283 -8.45 -4.67 -9.53
CA ALA A 283 -7.31 -4.52 -8.60
C ALA A 283 -6.75 -3.09 -8.53
N LYS A 284 -6.71 -2.30 -9.59
CA LYS A 284 -6.28 -0.88 -9.53
C LYS A 284 -7.48 0.05 -9.73
N VAL A 285 -7.41 1.28 -9.19
CA VAL A 285 -8.43 2.34 -9.35
C VAL A 285 -9.81 1.93 -8.83
N ASN A 286 -9.87 1.18 -7.73
CA ASN A 286 -11.08 0.69 -7.08
C ASN A 286 -10.92 0.75 -5.55
N CYS A 287 -11.99 0.36 -4.83
CA CYS A 287 -11.98 0.20 -3.38
C CYS A 287 -12.14 -1.26 -2.93
N TYR A 288 -11.90 -2.23 -3.82
CA TYR A 288 -11.85 -3.64 -3.43
C TYR A 288 -10.59 -3.96 -2.62
N VAL A 289 -10.64 -5.05 -1.86
CA VAL A 289 -9.48 -5.53 -1.07
C VAL A 289 -8.23 -5.63 -1.95
N GLN A 290 -8.32 -6.29 -3.11
CA GLN A 290 -7.19 -6.44 -4.04
C GLN A 290 -6.71 -5.12 -4.68
N SER A 291 -7.47 -4.05 -4.55
CA SER A 291 -7.06 -2.71 -5.02
C SER A 291 -6.22 -1.97 -3.98
N THR A 292 -6.59 -2.14 -2.73
CA THR A 292 -6.08 -1.31 -1.63
C THR A 292 -5.15 -2.05 -0.68
N LYS A 293 -5.28 -3.38 -0.56
CA LYS A 293 -4.37 -4.19 0.26
C LYS A 293 -2.96 -4.15 -0.36
N THR A 294 -1.96 -3.91 0.47
CA THR A 294 -0.55 -3.78 0.08
C THR A 294 0.33 -4.70 0.92
N PRO A 295 1.41 -5.29 0.35
CA PRO A 295 2.40 -5.93 1.19
C PRO A 295 3.05 -4.86 2.05
N LEU A 296 3.19 -5.10 3.34
CA LEU A 296 3.92 -4.22 4.25
C LEU A 296 4.89 -5.05 5.08
N ILE A 297 6.18 -4.77 4.89
CA ILE A 297 7.27 -5.41 5.61
C ILE A 297 8.09 -4.31 6.28
N ILE A 298 8.37 -4.46 7.58
CA ILE A 298 9.22 -3.52 8.31
C ILE A 298 10.33 -4.30 9.03
N ARG A 299 11.57 -3.96 8.72
CA ARG A 299 12.76 -4.45 9.40
C ARG A 299 13.36 -3.33 10.25
N TRP A 300 13.48 -3.56 11.54
CA TRP A 300 14.18 -2.67 12.47
C TRP A 300 15.07 -3.49 13.38
N PRO A 301 16.38 -3.54 13.11
CA PRO A 301 17.31 -4.40 13.85
C PRO A 301 17.28 -4.12 15.35
N LYS A 302 17.34 -5.19 16.15
CA LYS A 302 17.32 -5.15 17.62
C LYS A 302 16.02 -4.66 18.27
N ILE A 303 15.07 -4.16 17.48
CA ILE A 303 13.77 -3.68 17.95
C ILE A 303 12.67 -4.66 17.56
N ILE A 304 12.56 -5.00 16.28
CA ILE A 304 11.55 -5.95 15.80
C ILE A 304 12.10 -7.37 15.88
N LYS A 305 11.31 -8.27 16.47
CA LYS A 305 11.60 -9.71 16.44
C LYS A 305 11.52 -10.23 15.01
N LYS A 306 12.58 -10.91 14.55
CA LYS A 306 12.65 -11.49 13.20
C LYS A 306 11.53 -12.49 12.94
N GLY A 307 10.99 -12.46 11.72
CA GLY A 307 9.95 -13.39 11.26
C GLY A 307 8.58 -13.19 11.94
N THR A 308 8.34 -12.05 12.56
CA THR A 308 7.03 -11.73 13.15
C THR A 308 5.98 -11.57 12.05
N ILE A 309 4.76 -12.02 12.33
CA ILE A 309 3.59 -11.86 11.47
C ILE A 309 2.48 -11.20 12.28
N ASP A 310 1.89 -10.16 11.74
CA ASP A 310 0.69 -9.51 12.28
C ASP A 310 -0.48 -9.75 11.30
N GLU A 311 -1.46 -10.51 11.77
CA GLU A 311 -2.70 -10.84 11.04
C GLU A 311 -3.93 -10.22 11.69
N ASP A 312 -3.76 -9.48 12.78
CA ASP A 312 -4.87 -9.03 13.62
C ASP A 312 -5.19 -7.55 13.43
N HIS A 313 -4.17 -6.71 13.22
CA HIS A 313 -4.37 -5.28 13.18
C HIS A 313 -4.53 -4.77 11.74
N MET A 314 -5.53 -3.92 11.54
CA MET A 314 -5.73 -3.20 10.28
C MET A 314 -4.80 -1.98 10.24
N ILE A 315 -3.91 -1.92 9.24
CA ILE A 315 -2.93 -0.84 9.06
C ILE A 315 -3.30 -0.02 7.83
N SER A 316 -3.29 1.29 7.98
CA SER A 316 -3.56 2.24 6.90
C SER A 316 -2.30 3.02 6.52
N THR A 317 -2.09 3.32 5.25
CA THR A 317 -0.89 4.08 4.83
C THR A 317 -0.85 5.51 5.31
N VAL A 318 -1.98 6.09 5.67
CA VAL A 318 -2.04 7.40 6.34
C VAL A 318 -1.31 7.39 7.70
N ASP A 319 -1.17 6.21 8.31
CA ASP A 319 -0.48 5.98 9.59
C ASP A 319 1.06 5.94 9.46
N LEU A 320 1.59 5.83 8.23
CA LEU A 320 3.01 5.60 8.01
C LEU A 320 3.86 6.79 8.47
N LEU A 321 3.47 8.01 8.10
CA LEU A 321 4.21 9.23 8.46
C LEU A 321 4.30 9.41 9.99
N PRO A 322 3.21 9.42 10.78
CA PRO A 322 3.30 9.55 12.22
C PRO A 322 4.08 8.40 12.86
N THR A 323 4.04 7.18 12.30
CA THR A 323 4.84 6.04 12.79
C THR A 323 6.33 6.26 12.58
N ILE A 324 6.74 6.75 11.40
CA ILE A 324 8.15 7.05 11.11
C ILE A 324 8.65 8.14 12.05
N LEU A 325 7.92 9.25 12.20
CA LEU A 325 8.33 10.34 13.08
C LEU A 325 8.54 9.89 14.53
N GLU A 326 7.59 9.10 15.06
CA GLU A 326 7.69 8.57 16.41
C GLU A 326 8.88 7.59 16.53
N ALA A 327 9.11 6.71 15.55
CA ALA A 327 10.20 5.75 15.54
C ALA A 327 11.58 6.44 15.52
N VAL A 328 11.72 7.56 14.82
CA VAL A 328 12.98 8.34 14.76
C VAL A 328 13.04 9.44 15.84
N LYS A 329 12.06 9.49 16.75
CA LYS A 329 11.97 10.44 17.86
C LYS A 329 11.95 11.91 17.41
N VAL A 330 11.16 12.20 16.41
CA VAL A 330 10.87 13.55 15.93
C VAL A 330 9.49 13.96 16.44
N ASN A 331 9.46 15.03 17.22
CA ASN A 331 8.22 15.64 17.68
C ASN A 331 7.84 16.78 16.75
N THR A 332 6.56 16.92 16.47
CA THR A 332 6.03 17.99 15.62
C THR A 332 4.68 18.45 16.14
N SER A 333 4.36 19.72 15.91
CA SER A 333 3.03 20.29 16.15
C SER A 333 2.06 20.08 14.97
N VAL A 334 2.52 19.43 13.90
CA VAL A 334 1.68 19.14 12.72
C VAL A 334 0.69 18.03 13.09
N SER A 335 -0.59 18.27 12.81
CA SER A 335 -1.64 17.27 12.96
C SER A 335 -1.70 16.37 11.72
N PHE A 336 -1.99 15.09 11.93
CA PHE A 336 -2.16 14.08 10.89
C PHE A 336 -3.54 13.43 11.03
N ASP A 337 -4.08 12.92 9.93
CA ASP A 337 -5.30 12.08 9.96
C ASP A 337 -4.97 10.65 10.41
N GLY A 338 -3.72 10.23 10.20
CA GLY A 338 -3.21 8.93 10.59
C GLY A 338 -2.77 8.86 12.05
N ARG A 339 -2.68 7.65 12.57
CA ARG A 339 -2.25 7.33 13.94
C ARG A 339 -1.06 6.36 13.92
N SER A 340 0.01 6.68 14.64
CA SER A 340 1.19 5.81 14.72
C SER A 340 0.84 4.39 15.19
N PHE A 341 1.42 3.40 14.50
CA PHE A 341 1.40 2.00 14.90
C PHE A 341 2.75 1.52 15.48
N LEU A 342 3.60 2.45 15.94
CA LEU A 342 4.86 2.11 16.62
C LEU A 342 4.67 1.09 17.76
N PRO A 343 3.59 1.13 18.59
CA PRO A 343 3.37 0.11 19.61
C PRO A 343 3.41 -1.32 19.07
N LEU A 344 2.89 -1.57 17.86
CA LEU A 344 2.92 -2.89 17.22
C LEU A 344 4.34 -3.31 16.83
N LEU A 345 5.16 -2.37 16.36
CA LEU A 345 6.57 -2.61 16.03
C LEU A 345 7.39 -2.94 17.29
N LEU A 346 6.95 -2.48 18.45
CA LEU A 346 7.54 -2.75 19.77
C LEU A 346 6.96 -4.02 20.42
N GLY A 347 6.17 -4.83 19.69
CA GLY A 347 5.57 -6.07 20.17
C GLY A 347 4.42 -5.88 21.16
N LYS A 348 3.79 -4.69 21.18
CA LYS A 348 2.59 -4.41 21.98
C LYS A 348 1.34 -4.50 21.10
N THR A 349 0.19 -4.69 21.71
CA THR A 349 -1.11 -4.56 21.03
C THR A 349 -1.55 -3.10 20.97
N GLN A 350 -2.43 -2.78 20.05
CA GLN A 350 -3.03 -1.45 19.92
C GLN A 350 -4.53 -1.60 19.63
N ALA A 351 -5.36 -1.03 20.49
CA ALA A 351 -6.81 -1.00 20.30
C ALA A 351 -7.21 -0.16 19.07
N ASP A 352 -8.45 -0.34 18.60
CA ASP A 352 -9.07 0.42 17.51
C ASP A 352 -8.28 0.34 16.19
N ARG A 353 -7.75 -0.86 15.91
CA ARG A 353 -7.12 -1.25 14.64
C ARG A 353 -7.94 -2.32 13.93
N ASP A 354 -9.27 -2.15 13.92
CA ASP A 354 -10.24 -3.11 13.41
C ASP A 354 -10.77 -2.78 12.01
N ALA A 355 -10.51 -1.56 11.50
CA ALA A 355 -10.96 -1.10 10.20
C ALA A 355 -9.96 -0.16 9.52
N VAL A 356 -10.05 -0.10 8.19
CA VAL A 356 -9.40 0.91 7.35
C VAL A 356 -10.42 1.52 6.40
N PHE A 357 -10.21 2.80 6.06
CA PHE A 357 -11.06 3.54 5.15
C PHE A 357 -10.33 3.83 3.85
N THR A 358 -10.99 3.54 2.74
CA THR A 358 -10.41 3.69 1.42
C THR A 358 -11.35 4.46 0.49
N GLN A 359 -10.77 5.16 -0.47
CA GLN A 359 -11.51 5.99 -1.39
C GLN A 359 -10.94 5.97 -2.80
N PHE A 360 -11.75 6.37 -3.74
CA PHE A 360 -11.34 6.72 -5.09
C PHE A 360 -12.22 7.88 -5.58
N ASN A 361 -11.70 8.78 -6.42
CA ASN A 361 -12.46 9.92 -6.93
C ASN A 361 -12.49 9.94 -8.46
N HIS A 362 -11.35 10.19 -9.11
CA HIS A 362 -11.25 10.24 -10.56
C HIS A 362 -9.79 10.08 -11.04
N ILE A 363 -9.61 9.90 -12.34
CA ILE A 363 -8.31 9.88 -13.00
C ILE A 363 -8.19 11.16 -13.83
N HIS A 364 -7.18 11.99 -13.57
CA HIS A 364 -6.83 13.19 -14.38
C HIS A 364 -8.03 14.06 -14.78
N GLY A 365 -9.00 14.29 -13.89
CA GLY A 365 -10.18 15.09 -14.20
C GLY A 365 -11.06 14.55 -15.34
N ARG A 366 -10.86 13.28 -15.73
CA ARG A 366 -11.78 12.56 -16.63
C ARG A 366 -13.09 12.27 -15.89
N THR A 367 -13.97 11.50 -16.50
CA THR A 367 -15.24 11.12 -15.85
C THR A 367 -14.99 10.63 -14.42
N PRO A 368 -15.53 11.29 -13.40
CA PRO A 368 -15.33 10.89 -12.02
C PRO A 368 -16.17 9.65 -11.67
N TYR A 369 -15.58 8.81 -10.83
CA TYR A 369 -16.21 7.61 -10.28
C TYR A 369 -15.95 7.57 -8.77
N PRO A 370 -16.47 8.53 -7.98
CA PRO A 370 -16.22 8.55 -6.54
C PRO A 370 -16.71 7.27 -5.88
N MET A 371 -15.85 6.69 -5.04
CA MET A 371 -16.12 5.49 -4.26
C MET A 371 -15.62 5.71 -2.84
N ARG A 372 -16.32 5.14 -1.86
CA ARG A 372 -15.90 5.10 -0.45
C ARG A 372 -16.06 3.68 0.08
N SER A 373 -15.12 3.26 0.89
CA SER A 373 -15.16 1.91 1.45
C SER A 373 -14.61 1.88 2.87
N ILE A 374 -15.19 1.00 3.66
CA ILE A 374 -14.64 0.52 4.91
C ILE A 374 -14.32 -0.97 4.77
N ILE A 375 -13.14 -1.35 5.23
CA ILE A 375 -12.64 -2.74 5.19
C ILE A 375 -12.23 -3.11 6.61
N THR A 376 -12.76 -4.22 7.09
CA THR A 376 -12.36 -4.90 8.32
C THR A 376 -11.69 -6.23 7.98
N LYS A 377 -11.17 -6.95 8.96
CA LYS A 377 -10.65 -8.31 8.77
C LYS A 377 -11.68 -9.27 8.12
N ASN A 378 -12.95 -9.07 8.41
CA ASN A 378 -14.01 -9.99 8.03
C ASN A 378 -14.92 -9.51 6.91
N TYR A 379 -15.05 -8.19 6.73
CA TYR A 379 -16.06 -7.60 5.86
C TYR A 379 -15.52 -6.42 5.09
N SER A 380 -16.11 -6.17 3.92
CA SER A 380 -15.90 -4.95 3.14
C SER A 380 -17.23 -4.40 2.70
N TYR A 381 -17.41 -3.08 2.87
CA TYR A 381 -18.55 -2.34 2.35
C TYR A 381 -18.05 -1.21 1.46
N ILE A 382 -18.68 -1.05 0.28
CA ILE A 382 -18.32 -0.06 -0.74
C ILE A 382 -19.57 0.72 -1.14
N PHE A 383 -19.46 2.05 -1.19
CA PHE A 383 -20.45 2.97 -1.71
C PHE A 383 -20.00 3.62 -3.02
N ASN A 384 -20.82 3.53 -4.07
CA ASN A 384 -20.54 4.00 -5.43
C ASN A 384 -21.65 4.98 -5.91
N PRO A 385 -21.68 6.26 -5.50
CA PRO A 385 -22.77 7.18 -5.84
C PRO A 385 -22.97 7.39 -7.35
N TRP A 386 -21.95 7.10 -8.15
CA TRP A 386 -22.01 7.20 -9.61
C TRP A 386 -22.76 6.03 -10.27
N SER A 387 -22.92 4.90 -9.58
CA SER A 387 -23.54 3.69 -10.13
C SER A 387 -25.06 3.85 -10.20
N ASN A 388 -25.60 4.00 -11.40
CA ASN A 388 -27.03 4.20 -11.68
C ASN A 388 -27.56 3.20 -12.74
N GLY A 389 -26.81 2.14 -13.06
CA GLY A 389 -27.12 1.17 -14.10
C GLY A 389 -26.87 1.67 -15.55
N LYS A 390 -26.76 2.99 -15.77
CA LYS A 390 -26.53 3.60 -17.10
C LYS A 390 -25.06 3.95 -17.30
N ARG A 391 -24.43 4.61 -16.33
CA ARG A 391 -23.01 5.00 -16.38
C ARG A 391 -22.12 3.76 -16.53
N THR A 392 -21.04 3.90 -17.28
CA THR A 392 -20.09 2.82 -17.56
C THR A 392 -18.73 3.19 -17.04
N TYR A 393 -18.22 2.41 -16.11
CA TYR A 393 -16.89 2.53 -15.56
C TYR A 393 -15.82 2.23 -16.61
N ARG A 394 -14.81 3.09 -16.72
CA ARG A 394 -13.68 2.93 -17.64
C ARG A 394 -12.39 3.36 -16.94
N THR A 395 -11.40 2.47 -16.94
CA THR A 395 -10.10 2.71 -16.28
C THR A 395 -8.94 2.13 -17.06
N ALA A 396 -7.70 2.55 -16.72
CA ALA A 396 -6.49 2.07 -17.35
C ALA A 396 -6.31 0.54 -17.31
N PRO A 397 -6.63 -0.20 -16.22
CA PRO A 397 -6.59 -1.66 -16.19
C PRO A 397 -7.40 -2.35 -17.30
N MET A 398 -8.43 -1.70 -17.84
CA MET A 398 -9.25 -2.25 -18.93
C MET A 398 -8.56 -2.22 -20.31
N ALA A 399 -7.41 -1.58 -20.44
CA ALA A 399 -6.64 -1.60 -21.68
C ALA A 399 -5.81 -2.88 -21.86
N GLY A 400 -5.62 -3.68 -20.78
CA GLY A 400 -4.79 -4.88 -20.76
C GLY A 400 -5.39 -6.09 -21.47
N LEU A 401 -4.56 -7.12 -21.62
CA LEU A 401 -4.96 -8.37 -22.27
C LEU A 401 -6.04 -9.10 -21.49
N SER A 402 -5.96 -9.13 -20.15
CA SER A 402 -6.93 -9.80 -19.29
C SER A 402 -8.35 -9.28 -19.49
N PHE A 403 -8.55 -7.95 -19.52
CA PHE A 403 -9.89 -7.41 -19.73
C PHE A 403 -10.45 -7.69 -21.12
N LYS A 404 -9.60 -7.59 -22.16
CA LYS A 404 -9.99 -7.94 -23.53
C LYS A 404 -10.39 -9.41 -23.64
N ALA A 405 -9.61 -10.30 -22.99
CA ALA A 405 -9.94 -11.72 -22.93
C ALA A 405 -11.27 -11.97 -22.20
N MET A 406 -11.52 -11.29 -21.08
CA MET A 406 -12.78 -11.35 -20.35
C MET A 406 -13.97 -10.91 -21.22
N GLN A 407 -13.83 -9.80 -21.97
CA GLN A 407 -14.88 -9.32 -22.86
C GLN A 407 -15.23 -10.35 -23.95
N LYS A 408 -14.20 -10.94 -24.59
CA LYS A 408 -14.39 -11.98 -25.61
C LYS A 408 -15.03 -13.25 -25.03
N ALA A 409 -14.56 -13.70 -23.88
CA ALA A 409 -15.13 -14.88 -23.22
C ALA A 409 -16.56 -14.65 -22.72
N ALA A 410 -16.93 -13.41 -22.38
CA ALA A 410 -18.28 -13.03 -21.95
C ALA A 410 -19.35 -13.23 -23.03
N GLU A 411 -18.98 -13.33 -24.30
CA GLU A 411 -19.93 -13.60 -25.40
C GLU A 411 -20.58 -14.97 -25.26
N ASN A 412 -19.82 -15.97 -24.77
CA ASN A 412 -20.24 -17.37 -24.68
C ASN A 412 -20.25 -17.93 -23.25
N ASN A 413 -19.89 -17.13 -22.23
CA ASN A 413 -19.87 -17.55 -20.83
C ASN A 413 -20.66 -16.58 -19.94
N PRO A 414 -21.87 -16.99 -19.47
CA PRO A 414 -22.73 -16.13 -18.65
C PRO A 414 -22.09 -15.68 -17.33
N GLN A 415 -21.24 -16.50 -16.71
CA GLN A 415 -20.57 -16.15 -15.44
C GLN A 415 -19.51 -15.06 -15.67
N ILE A 416 -18.71 -15.18 -16.73
CA ILE A 416 -17.75 -14.15 -17.11
C ILE A 416 -18.47 -12.86 -17.54
N LYS A 417 -19.59 -12.98 -18.28
CA LYS A 417 -20.45 -11.86 -18.65
C LYS A 417 -20.97 -11.11 -17.43
N ALA A 418 -21.44 -11.83 -16.41
CA ALA A 418 -21.87 -11.23 -15.15
C ALA A 418 -20.71 -10.50 -14.44
N ARG A 419 -19.51 -11.08 -14.44
CA ARG A 419 -18.32 -10.47 -13.83
C ARG A 419 -17.88 -9.20 -14.57
N VAL A 420 -17.87 -9.20 -15.91
CA VAL A 420 -17.61 -8.02 -16.75
C VAL A 420 -18.66 -6.94 -16.49
N ASN A 421 -19.95 -7.31 -16.48
CA ASN A 421 -21.03 -6.35 -16.21
C ASN A 421 -20.91 -5.75 -14.80
N HIS A 422 -20.56 -6.56 -13.80
CA HIS A 422 -20.32 -6.07 -12.46
C HIS A 422 -19.17 -5.04 -12.42
N LEU A 423 -18.05 -5.28 -13.12
CA LEU A 423 -16.96 -4.30 -13.19
C LEU A 423 -17.39 -2.99 -13.82
N VAL A 424 -18.11 -3.03 -14.95
CA VAL A 424 -18.42 -1.83 -15.74
C VAL A 424 -19.64 -1.07 -15.26
N LYS A 425 -20.57 -1.70 -14.55
CA LYS A 425 -21.81 -1.07 -14.07
C LYS A 425 -21.80 -0.83 -12.57
N ARG A 426 -21.15 -1.71 -11.79
CA ARG A 426 -21.13 -1.71 -10.33
C ARG A 426 -22.54 -1.77 -9.72
N SER A 427 -22.60 -1.69 -8.41
CA SER A 427 -23.83 -1.46 -7.65
C SER A 427 -23.64 -0.21 -6.78
N LEU A 428 -24.72 0.48 -6.44
CA LEU A 428 -24.68 1.66 -5.56
C LEU A 428 -23.99 1.34 -4.24
N GLU A 429 -24.37 0.21 -3.66
CA GLU A 429 -23.75 -0.33 -2.44
C GLU A 429 -23.31 -1.77 -2.69
N GLU A 430 -22.17 -2.13 -2.14
CA GLU A 430 -21.63 -3.49 -2.20
C GLU A 430 -21.17 -3.91 -0.80
N PHE A 431 -21.47 -5.16 -0.43
CA PHE A 431 -21.00 -5.76 0.82
C PHE A 431 -20.49 -7.18 0.56
N TYR A 432 -19.33 -7.49 1.13
CA TYR A 432 -18.64 -8.77 0.98
C TYR A 432 -18.24 -9.34 2.32
N ASN A 433 -18.49 -10.64 2.53
CA ASN A 433 -17.91 -11.41 3.62
C ASN A 433 -16.55 -11.95 3.17
N LEU A 434 -15.47 -11.33 3.63
CA LEU A 434 -14.10 -11.63 3.17
C LEU A 434 -13.57 -12.98 3.65
N GLN A 435 -14.17 -13.58 4.68
CA GLN A 435 -13.81 -14.93 5.13
C GLN A 435 -14.33 -16.00 4.16
N GLN A 436 -15.50 -15.77 3.53
CA GLN A 436 -16.13 -16.69 2.59
C GLN A 436 -15.83 -16.32 1.13
N ASP A 437 -15.64 -15.03 0.86
CA ASP A 437 -15.38 -14.45 -0.46
C ASP A 437 -14.24 -13.42 -0.39
N PRO A 438 -12.99 -13.85 -0.18
CA PRO A 438 -11.84 -12.94 -0.06
C PRO A 438 -11.54 -12.18 -1.35
N HIS A 439 -12.16 -12.56 -2.45
CA HIS A 439 -11.95 -11.96 -3.78
C HIS A 439 -13.10 -11.04 -4.23
N SER A 440 -14.08 -10.80 -3.37
CA SER A 440 -15.23 -9.92 -3.65
C SER A 440 -15.95 -10.29 -4.96
N LEU A 441 -16.32 -11.56 -5.09
CA LEU A 441 -16.97 -12.10 -6.29
C LEU A 441 -18.47 -11.88 -6.26
N LYS A 442 -19.09 -11.92 -5.06
CA LYS A 442 -20.56 -11.93 -4.89
C LYS A 442 -20.97 -10.80 -3.94
N ASN A 443 -21.49 -9.71 -4.49
CA ASN A 443 -22.15 -8.70 -3.68
C ASN A 443 -23.37 -9.30 -2.96
N ILE A 444 -23.43 -9.15 -1.65
CA ILE A 444 -24.51 -9.70 -0.80
C ILE A 444 -25.71 -8.75 -0.77
N ILE A 445 -25.50 -7.42 -0.91
CA ILE A 445 -26.60 -6.43 -0.94
C ILE A 445 -27.54 -6.72 -2.12
N GLN A 446 -28.84 -6.56 -1.89
CA GLN A 446 -29.93 -6.86 -2.82
C GLN A 446 -30.06 -8.36 -3.18
N THR A 447 -29.52 -9.23 -2.33
CA THR A 447 -29.73 -10.68 -2.45
C THR A 447 -30.52 -11.21 -1.27
N LYS A 448 -31.00 -12.47 -1.36
CA LYS A 448 -31.64 -13.16 -0.22
C LYS A 448 -30.69 -13.33 0.99
N GLY A 449 -29.38 -13.17 0.80
CA GLY A 449 -28.38 -13.24 1.86
C GLY A 449 -28.26 -12.00 2.71
N GLU A 450 -28.77 -10.85 2.26
CA GLU A 450 -28.61 -9.55 2.94
C GLU A 450 -29.14 -9.56 4.37
N ALA A 451 -30.32 -10.14 4.59
CA ALA A 451 -30.95 -10.21 5.90
C ALA A 451 -30.08 -10.88 6.98
N LYS A 452 -29.25 -11.85 6.56
CA LYS A 452 -28.31 -12.55 7.46
C LYS A 452 -27.21 -11.61 7.99
N TYR A 453 -26.85 -10.60 7.24
CA TYR A 453 -25.76 -9.66 7.55
C TYR A 453 -26.27 -8.24 7.83
N ALA A 454 -27.55 -8.09 8.16
CA ALA A 454 -28.17 -6.77 8.36
C ALA A 454 -27.46 -5.94 9.43
N LYS A 455 -27.01 -6.58 10.52
CA LYS A 455 -26.27 -5.92 11.60
C LYS A 455 -24.90 -5.46 11.12
N GLU A 456 -24.11 -6.32 10.52
CA GLU A 456 -22.77 -6.03 10.03
C GLU A 456 -22.78 -4.93 8.95
N ILE A 457 -23.78 -4.97 8.06
CA ILE A 457 -23.98 -3.94 7.03
C ILE A 457 -24.30 -2.59 7.70
N SER A 458 -25.19 -2.59 8.72
CA SER A 458 -25.53 -1.38 9.46
C SER A 458 -24.32 -0.80 10.20
N ASP A 459 -23.58 -1.64 10.92
CA ASP A 459 -22.39 -1.24 11.69
C ASP A 459 -21.32 -0.63 10.76
N LEU A 460 -21.08 -1.22 9.57
CA LEU A 460 -20.12 -0.68 8.61
C LEU A 460 -20.60 0.63 7.96
N ARG A 461 -21.90 0.75 7.70
CA ARG A 461 -22.49 1.99 7.20
C ARG A 461 -22.32 3.14 8.20
N GLU A 462 -22.54 2.89 9.47
CA GLU A 462 -22.38 3.86 10.55
C GLU A 462 -20.90 4.28 10.70
N LYS A 463 -19.98 3.34 10.81
CA LYS A 463 -18.53 3.64 10.88
C LYS A 463 -18.03 4.42 9.66
N LEU A 464 -18.54 4.11 8.46
CA LEU A 464 -18.16 4.87 7.26
C LEU A 464 -18.73 6.30 7.31
N LEU A 465 -19.95 6.48 7.80
CA LEU A 465 -20.57 7.80 7.99
C LEU A 465 -19.75 8.65 8.98
N GLU A 466 -19.42 8.09 10.14
CA GLU A 466 -18.58 8.74 11.16
C GLU A 466 -17.25 9.21 10.59
N TRP A 467 -16.54 8.32 9.85
CA TRP A 467 -15.29 8.68 9.19
C TRP A 467 -15.47 9.81 8.16
N MET A 468 -16.53 9.76 7.36
CA MET A 468 -16.80 10.80 6.37
C MET A 468 -17.12 12.15 7.03
N GLU A 469 -17.77 12.17 8.19
CA GLU A 469 -18.04 13.37 8.98
C GLU A 469 -16.77 13.91 9.64
N GLU A 470 -15.97 13.05 10.27
CA GLU A 470 -14.72 13.42 10.94
C GLU A 470 -13.72 14.08 9.97
N PHE A 471 -13.59 13.52 8.76
CA PHE A 471 -12.61 14.01 7.78
C PHE A 471 -13.19 14.90 6.69
N ASN A 472 -14.41 15.43 6.86
CA ASN A 472 -15.07 16.35 5.93
C ASN A 472 -15.08 15.82 4.47
N ASP A 473 -15.49 14.57 4.29
CA ASP A 473 -15.45 13.90 3.00
C ASP A 473 -16.39 14.56 1.98
N PRO A 474 -15.92 14.90 0.76
CA PRO A 474 -16.73 15.58 -0.25
C PRO A 474 -17.89 14.74 -0.81
N VAL A 475 -17.98 13.46 -0.46
CA VAL A 475 -19.07 12.54 -0.86
C VAL A 475 -20.08 12.33 0.26
N LEU A 476 -19.89 12.95 1.43
CA LEU A 476 -20.74 12.81 2.63
C LEU A 476 -22.22 13.04 2.34
N ASP A 477 -22.55 14.14 1.66
CA ASP A 477 -23.95 14.47 1.36
C ASP A 477 -24.60 13.45 0.42
N ALA A 478 -23.85 12.93 -0.56
CA ALA A 478 -24.33 11.83 -1.40
C ALA A 478 -24.56 10.56 -0.57
N TYR A 479 -23.73 10.29 0.43
CA TYR A 479 -23.88 9.15 1.30
C TYR A 479 -25.12 9.26 2.20
N LYS A 480 -25.35 10.42 2.80
CA LYS A 480 -26.55 10.72 3.61
C LYS A 480 -27.83 10.58 2.80
N ASN A 481 -27.80 10.97 1.53
CA ASN A 481 -28.94 10.95 0.61
C ASN A 481 -28.91 9.74 -0.36
N ARG A 482 -28.21 8.64 -0.03
CA ARG A 482 -27.99 7.49 -0.93
C ARG A 482 -29.25 6.78 -1.40
N HIS A 483 -30.37 6.98 -0.72
CA HIS A 483 -31.66 6.40 -1.09
C HIS A 483 -32.43 7.21 -2.16
N SER A 484 -31.97 8.42 -2.48
CA SER A 484 -32.57 9.28 -3.49
C SER A 484 -31.76 9.26 -4.79
N SER A 485 -32.27 8.57 -5.81
CA SER A 485 -31.63 8.55 -7.13
C SER A 485 -31.54 9.93 -7.77
N GLU A 486 -32.56 10.79 -7.56
CA GLU A 486 -32.57 12.17 -8.05
C GLU A 486 -31.44 13.00 -7.41
N TYR A 487 -31.27 12.88 -6.09
CA TYR A 487 -30.17 13.56 -5.39
C TYR A 487 -28.79 13.10 -5.90
N LEU A 488 -28.61 11.79 -6.06
CA LEU A 488 -27.34 11.24 -6.56
C LEU A 488 -27.03 11.70 -7.99
N GLU A 489 -28.02 11.82 -8.86
CA GLU A 489 -27.81 12.34 -10.23
C GLU A 489 -27.38 13.81 -10.20
N LYS A 490 -28.02 14.65 -9.38
CA LYS A 490 -27.63 16.05 -9.19
C LYS A 490 -26.23 16.17 -8.61
N PHE A 491 -25.94 15.45 -7.54
CA PHE A 491 -24.62 15.37 -6.92
C PHE A 491 -23.54 15.01 -7.94
N MET A 492 -23.76 13.97 -8.75
CA MET A 492 -22.79 13.53 -9.74
C MET A 492 -22.57 14.54 -10.87
N ALA A 493 -23.58 15.30 -11.25
CA ALA A 493 -23.43 16.39 -12.22
C ALA A 493 -22.53 17.52 -11.68
N GLU A 494 -22.77 17.94 -10.44
CA GLU A 494 -21.98 18.96 -9.75
C GLU A 494 -20.53 18.47 -9.51
N PHE A 495 -20.36 17.23 -9.02
CA PHE A 495 -19.05 16.62 -8.80
C PHE A 495 -18.22 16.53 -10.10
N THR A 496 -18.89 16.20 -11.24
CA THR A 496 -18.25 16.14 -12.55
C THR A 496 -17.79 17.53 -13.01
N THR A 497 -18.62 18.55 -12.82
CA THR A 497 -18.29 19.94 -13.17
C THR A 497 -17.08 20.42 -12.36
N LYS A 498 -17.07 20.18 -11.06
CA LYS A 498 -15.96 20.53 -10.16
C LYS A 498 -14.65 19.83 -10.55
N ALA A 499 -14.69 18.52 -10.81
CA ALA A 499 -13.51 17.76 -11.23
C ALA A 499 -12.93 18.24 -12.56
N ARG A 500 -13.76 18.70 -13.50
CA ARG A 500 -13.30 19.32 -14.77
C ARG A 500 -12.62 20.66 -14.52
N ALA A 501 -13.22 21.53 -13.72
CA ALA A 501 -12.65 22.83 -13.39
C ALA A 501 -11.29 22.69 -12.66
N GLU A 502 -11.19 21.76 -11.72
CA GLU A 502 -9.93 21.44 -11.03
C GLU A 502 -8.83 21.00 -12.02
N LYS A 503 -9.17 20.24 -13.07
CA LYS A 503 -8.23 19.85 -14.13
C LYS A 503 -7.80 21.03 -14.97
N GLU A 504 -8.75 21.85 -15.44
CA GLU A 504 -8.46 23.02 -16.29
C GLU A 504 -7.51 24.00 -15.58
N ALA A 505 -7.64 24.14 -14.25
CA ALA A 505 -6.74 24.95 -13.44
C ALA A 505 -5.29 24.40 -13.36
N LEU A 506 -5.08 23.11 -13.61
CA LEU A 506 -3.76 22.46 -13.56
C LEU A 506 -3.02 22.51 -14.91
N VAL A 507 -3.74 22.60 -16.05
CA VAL A 507 -3.18 22.56 -17.40
C VAL A 507 -2.03 23.57 -17.61
N PRO A 508 -2.12 24.85 -17.21
CA PRO A 508 -1.02 25.80 -17.38
C PRO A 508 0.27 25.40 -16.67
N TYR A 509 0.13 24.80 -15.48
CA TYR A 509 1.27 24.35 -14.69
C TYR A 509 1.93 23.11 -15.33
N GLU A 510 1.12 22.14 -15.76
CA GLU A 510 1.59 20.91 -16.41
C GLU A 510 2.34 21.24 -17.72
N GLN A 511 1.82 22.18 -18.52
CA GLN A 511 2.47 22.67 -19.74
C GLN A 511 3.80 23.38 -19.46
N ALA A 512 3.85 24.21 -18.41
CA ALA A 512 5.06 24.92 -18.02
C ALA A 512 6.19 23.98 -17.54
N LYS A 513 5.85 22.79 -17.05
CA LYS A 513 6.80 21.76 -16.57
C LYS A 513 7.11 20.68 -17.62
N GLY A 514 6.49 20.72 -18.80
CA GLY A 514 6.72 19.74 -19.86
C GLY A 514 6.06 18.38 -19.61
N TYR A 515 5.18 18.27 -18.63
CA TYR A 515 4.42 17.03 -18.40
C TYR A 515 3.40 16.83 -19.53
N ARG A 516 3.57 15.78 -20.31
CA ARG A 516 2.58 15.29 -21.30
C ARG A 516 1.80 14.13 -20.67
N PHE A 517 0.53 14.31 -20.41
CA PHE A 517 -0.40 13.26 -19.97
C PHE A 517 -1.27 12.73 -21.10
#